data_660f0d32864c04ca3a8cec70c81f65ac
#
_entry.id   660f0d32864c04ca3a8cec70c81f65ac
#
_cell.length_a   1.000
_cell.length_b   1.000
_cell.length_c   1.000
_cell.angle_alpha   90.00
_cell.angle_beta   90.00
_cell.angle_gamma   90.00
#
_symmetry.space_group_name_H-M   'P 1'
#
loop_
_entity.id
_entity.type
_entity.pdbx_description
1 polymer ?
#
loop_
_entity_poly.entity_id
_entity_poly.type
_entity_poly.pdbx_seq_one_letter_code
_entity_poly.pdbx_strand_id
1 'polypeptide(L)'
;AEYSYTDGVTALEAAYARDENDEFVAATTVVPEGQAAAEINDGDTVIFANFRADRAREMTRAFVDADFSGFDKKKTPKLSAFVMMTEYAADIKAPIAFAPEPLTNVLGEWLEKQGKTQLRISETEKYAHVTFFFSGGRENEFVGETRELIPSPQVATYDLQPEMNSEMLTDKLVEAIASGKYDAIICNYPNGDMVGHSGVFEAAVKACEAVDHCIGRVVAALEEHGGEALITADHG
;
A
#
# COMPACT_ATOMS: atom_id res chain seq x y z
N ALA A 1 14.07 18.79 13.49
CA ALA A 1 12.63 18.94 13.66
C ALA A 1 12.31 20.40 13.93
N GLU A 2 11.11 20.85 13.57
CA GLU A 2 10.66 22.22 13.81
C GLU A 2 10.20 22.40 15.27
N TYR A 3 9.66 21.34 15.84
CA TYR A 3 9.14 21.33 17.21
C TYR A 3 10.00 20.47 18.12
N SER A 4 10.05 20.84 19.41
CA SER A 4 10.75 20.09 20.46
C SER A 4 9.98 20.16 21.76
N TYR A 5 9.81 19.00 22.41
CA TYR A 5 9.11 18.84 23.68
C TYR A 5 9.86 17.89 24.59
N THR A 6 9.53 17.90 25.88
CA THR A 6 10.19 17.06 26.88
C THR A 6 9.62 15.64 26.98
N ASP A 7 8.38 15.45 26.51
CA ASP A 7 7.70 14.15 26.47
C ASP A 7 6.77 14.02 25.27
N GLY A 8 6.42 12.79 24.92
CA GLY A 8 5.65 12.47 23.73
C GLY A 8 4.16 12.86 23.83
N VAL A 9 3.58 12.82 25.03
CA VAL A 9 2.15 13.18 25.23
C VAL A 9 1.97 14.67 24.99
N THR A 10 2.78 15.51 25.64
CA THR A 10 2.78 16.95 25.43
C THR A 10 3.04 17.33 23.96
N ALA A 11 3.94 16.60 23.30
CA ALA A 11 4.22 16.79 21.88
C ALA A 11 2.99 16.52 21.01
N LEU A 12 2.26 15.44 21.27
CA LEU A 12 1.07 15.05 20.52
C LEU A 12 -0.11 15.99 20.80
N GLU A 13 -0.36 16.36 22.06
CA GLU A 13 -1.38 17.34 22.42
C GLU A 13 -1.14 18.69 21.74
N ALA A 14 0.12 19.11 21.65
CA ALA A 14 0.48 20.35 20.94
C ALA A 14 0.30 20.21 19.41
N ALA A 15 0.48 19.02 18.84
CA ALA A 15 0.18 18.76 17.43
C ALA A 15 -1.33 18.89 17.16
N TYR A 16 -2.17 18.28 17.97
CA TYR A 16 -3.63 18.41 17.85
C TYR A 16 -4.12 19.85 18.05
N ALA A 17 -3.48 20.61 18.94
CA ALA A 17 -3.80 22.03 19.12
C ALA A 17 -3.44 22.89 17.89
N ARG A 18 -2.64 22.36 16.95
CA ARG A 18 -2.32 22.99 15.66
C ARG A 18 -3.16 22.44 14.49
N ASP A 19 -4.25 21.72 14.79
CA ASP A 19 -5.08 21.02 13.80
C ASP A 19 -4.34 19.93 12.99
N GLU A 20 -3.27 19.36 13.55
CA GLU A 20 -2.62 18.16 13.00
C GLU A 20 -3.40 16.91 13.45
N ASN A 21 -3.39 15.84 12.65
CA ASN A 21 -3.97 14.55 13.01
C ASN A 21 -2.89 13.48 13.03
N ASP A 22 -3.20 12.27 13.48
CA ASP A 22 -2.24 11.17 13.69
C ASP A 22 -1.40 10.84 12.45
N GLU A 23 -1.94 10.98 11.25
CA GLU A 23 -1.22 10.71 10.01
C GLU A 23 -0.28 11.85 9.62
N PHE A 24 -0.57 13.07 9.99
CA PHE A 24 0.12 14.28 9.53
C PHE A 24 0.81 15.08 10.65
N VAL A 25 1.15 14.42 11.76
CA VAL A 25 1.96 15.06 12.81
C VAL A 25 3.31 15.48 12.25
N ALA A 26 3.62 16.77 12.35
CA ALA A 26 4.91 17.31 11.91
C ALA A 26 6.08 16.72 12.70
N ALA A 27 7.23 16.56 12.03
CA ALA A 27 8.42 15.99 12.65
C ALA A 27 8.81 16.73 13.93
N THR A 28 8.79 16.03 15.05
CA THR A 28 8.95 16.58 16.39
C THR A 28 10.06 15.86 17.14
N THR A 29 10.96 16.60 17.80
CA THR A 29 12.00 16.04 18.67
C THR A 29 11.44 15.95 20.09
N VAL A 30 11.56 14.78 20.70
CA VAL A 30 11.22 14.56 22.12
C VAL A 30 12.53 14.39 22.89
N VAL A 31 12.82 15.36 23.77
CA VAL A 31 14.08 15.41 24.55
C VAL A 31 13.73 15.57 26.03
N PRO A 32 13.84 14.53 26.84
CA PRO A 32 13.64 14.63 28.30
C PRO A 32 14.49 15.71 28.92
N GLU A 33 13.99 16.33 29.97
CA GLU A 33 14.67 17.42 30.68
C GLU A 33 16.09 17.00 31.11
N GLY A 34 17.05 17.86 30.82
CA GLY A 34 18.47 17.63 31.17
C GLY A 34 19.21 16.65 30.23
N GLN A 35 18.58 16.17 29.16
CA GLN A 35 19.20 15.34 28.15
C GLN A 35 19.50 16.11 26.86
N ALA A 36 20.48 15.61 26.09
CA ALA A 36 20.71 16.09 24.73
C ALA A 36 19.81 15.31 23.74
N ALA A 37 19.43 15.96 22.63
CA ALA A 37 18.75 15.28 21.55
C ALA A 37 19.62 14.16 20.99
N ALA A 38 19.01 13.01 20.70
CA ALA A 38 19.68 11.93 19.99
C ALA A 38 20.01 12.37 18.56
N GLU A 39 21.23 12.15 18.13
CA GLU A 39 21.72 12.44 16.79
C GLU A 39 22.34 11.20 16.16
N ILE A 40 22.28 11.12 14.84
CA ILE A 40 23.05 10.14 14.07
C ILE A 40 24.38 10.78 13.70
N ASN A 41 25.49 10.14 14.08
CA ASN A 41 26.85 10.62 13.91
C ASN A 41 27.66 9.72 12.98
N ASP A 42 28.84 10.20 12.59
CA ASP A 42 29.80 9.41 11.83
C ASP A 42 30.22 8.17 12.63
N GLY A 43 30.23 7.02 11.97
CA GLY A 43 30.53 5.75 12.59
C GLY A 43 29.32 4.99 13.16
N ASP A 44 28.16 5.62 13.24
CA ASP A 44 26.94 4.94 13.70
C ASP A 44 26.47 3.90 12.68
N THR A 45 25.72 2.91 13.16
CA THR A 45 25.02 1.93 12.34
C THR A 45 23.51 2.17 12.42
N VAL A 46 22.85 2.22 11.28
CA VAL A 46 21.39 2.31 11.20
C VAL A 46 20.82 0.97 10.75
N ILE A 47 19.87 0.42 11.49
CA ILE A 47 19.04 -0.72 11.09
C ILE A 47 17.65 -0.17 10.85
N PHE A 48 17.19 -0.21 9.59
CA PHE A 48 15.89 0.28 9.22
C PHE A 48 14.86 -0.85 9.28
N ALA A 49 14.17 -0.96 10.41
CA ALA A 49 13.30 -2.09 10.76
C ALA A 49 11.91 -2.04 10.10
N ASN A 50 11.84 -1.61 8.85
CA ASN A 50 10.62 -1.57 8.04
C ASN A 50 10.62 -2.71 7.04
N PHE A 51 9.51 -3.48 6.97
CA PHE A 51 9.34 -4.53 5.96
C PHE A 51 8.63 -4.03 4.70
N ARG A 52 7.82 -2.97 4.80
CA ARG A 52 7.17 -2.32 3.65
C ARG A 52 8.18 -1.42 2.95
N ALA A 53 8.38 -1.61 1.64
CA ALA A 53 9.45 -0.98 0.87
C ALA A 53 9.14 0.43 0.35
N ASP A 54 7.89 0.77 0.12
CA ASP A 54 7.44 1.97 -0.60
C ASP A 54 8.03 3.29 -0.05
N ARG A 55 7.65 3.72 1.15
CA ARG A 55 8.21 4.92 1.80
C ARG A 55 9.58 4.68 2.43
N ALA A 56 9.90 3.42 2.81
CA ALA A 56 11.22 3.09 3.36
C ALA A 56 12.36 3.40 2.38
N ARG A 57 12.13 3.22 1.07
CA ARG A 57 13.12 3.56 0.02
C ARG A 57 13.46 5.04 0.01
N GLU A 58 12.50 5.93 0.25
CA GLU A 58 12.71 7.39 0.27
C GLU A 58 13.72 7.78 1.37
N MET A 59 13.47 7.33 2.59
CA MET A 59 14.35 7.59 3.73
C MET A 59 15.72 6.93 3.52
N THR A 60 15.76 5.69 3.02
CA THR A 60 17.01 4.98 2.75
C THR A 60 17.87 5.76 1.77
N ARG A 61 17.30 6.22 0.64
CA ARG A 61 18.02 7.03 -0.34
C ARG A 61 18.61 8.31 0.26
N ALA A 62 17.89 8.95 1.18
CA ALA A 62 18.39 10.13 1.87
C ALA A 62 19.67 9.85 2.67
N PHE A 63 19.90 8.61 3.16
CA PHE A 63 21.11 8.21 3.88
C PHE A 63 22.21 7.66 2.98
N VAL A 64 21.86 6.89 1.93
CA VAL A 64 22.84 6.08 1.22
C VAL A 64 23.18 6.59 -0.18
N ASP A 65 22.29 7.34 -0.84
CA ASP A 65 22.57 7.83 -2.18
C ASP A 65 23.50 9.05 -2.15
N ALA A 66 24.61 8.96 -2.86
CA ALA A 66 25.57 10.05 -2.97
C ALA A 66 24.99 11.27 -3.70
N ASP A 67 24.17 11.01 -4.71
CA ASP A 67 23.55 12.05 -5.59
C ASP A 67 22.10 12.37 -5.18
N PHE A 68 21.77 12.16 -3.91
CA PHE A 68 20.42 12.43 -3.42
C PHE A 68 20.03 13.90 -3.58
N SER A 69 18.90 14.17 -4.23
CA SER A 69 18.39 15.50 -4.56
C SER A 69 16.95 15.77 -4.09
N GLY A 70 16.37 14.88 -3.27
CA GLY A 70 14.97 15.01 -2.82
C GLY A 70 14.72 16.21 -1.89
N PHE A 71 15.74 16.63 -1.14
CA PHE A 71 15.77 17.84 -0.31
C PHE A 71 17.19 18.24 0.05
N ASP A 72 17.39 19.49 0.51
CA ASP A 72 18.69 19.99 0.94
C ASP A 72 19.11 19.37 2.28
N LYS A 73 20.11 18.50 2.26
CA LYS A 73 20.66 17.87 3.48
C LYS A 73 21.59 18.83 4.21
N LYS A 74 21.28 19.17 5.47
CA LYS A 74 22.17 19.98 6.33
C LYS A 74 23.38 19.22 6.82
N LYS A 75 23.27 17.91 7.02
CA LYS A 75 24.31 16.98 7.47
C LYS A 75 24.11 15.63 6.78
N THR A 76 25.20 15.02 6.37
CA THR A 76 25.19 13.63 5.86
C THR A 76 26.20 12.84 6.69
N PRO A 77 25.74 12.05 7.68
CA PRO A 77 26.66 11.27 8.50
C PRO A 77 27.30 10.15 7.69
N LYS A 78 28.58 9.88 7.93
CA LYS A 78 29.28 8.72 7.34
C LYS A 78 29.02 7.49 8.20
N LEU A 79 27.95 6.79 7.92
CA LEU A 79 27.54 5.61 8.67
C LEU A 79 28.56 4.47 8.52
N SER A 80 28.77 3.68 9.57
CA SER A 80 29.47 2.39 9.47
C SER A 80 28.69 1.38 8.65
N ALA A 81 27.36 1.36 8.80
CA ALA A 81 26.45 0.59 7.97
C ALA A 81 25.04 1.21 7.98
N PHE A 82 24.33 1.04 6.89
CA PHE A 82 22.88 1.18 6.82
C PHE A 82 22.30 -0.15 6.38
N VAL A 83 21.51 -0.81 7.23
CA VAL A 83 20.95 -2.14 6.97
C VAL A 83 19.46 -2.02 6.71
N MET A 84 19.05 -2.41 5.52
CA MET A 84 17.63 -2.56 5.15
C MET A 84 17.09 -3.88 5.71
N MET A 85 15.87 -3.88 6.24
CA MET A 85 15.26 -5.12 6.73
C MET A 85 14.94 -6.06 5.57
N THR A 86 14.46 -5.52 4.45
CA THR A 86 14.27 -6.24 3.18
C THR A 86 14.79 -5.40 2.01
N GLU A 87 14.74 -5.88 0.79
CA GLU A 87 15.12 -5.10 -0.39
C GLU A 87 14.07 -4.00 -0.65
N TYR A 88 14.46 -2.74 -0.53
CA TYR A 88 13.56 -1.62 -0.77
C TYR A 88 13.53 -1.16 -2.23
N ALA A 89 14.62 -1.36 -2.96
CA ALA A 89 14.72 -1.25 -4.41
C ALA A 89 16.02 -1.92 -4.89
N ALA A 90 16.01 -2.50 -6.08
CA ALA A 90 17.14 -3.25 -6.64
C ALA A 90 18.39 -2.39 -6.91
N ASP A 91 18.21 -1.09 -7.09
CA ASP A 91 19.29 -0.11 -7.34
C ASP A 91 19.91 0.44 -6.06
N ILE A 92 19.29 0.27 -4.89
CA ILE A 92 19.86 0.72 -3.60
C ILE A 92 20.98 -0.22 -3.16
N LYS A 93 22.17 0.35 -2.97
CA LYS A 93 23.38 -0.40 -2.58
C LYS A 93 23.62 -0.32 -1.07
N ALA A 94 22.81 -1.07 -0.32
CA ALA A 94 22.96 -1.22 1.13
C ALA A 94 22.75 -2.69 1.53
N PRO A 95 23.34 -3.17 2.65
CA PRO A 95 23.06 -4.51 3.17
C PRO A 95 21.59 -4.76 3.44
N ILE A 96 21.15 -5.97 3.15
CA ILE A 96 19.78 -6.46 3.36
C ILE A 96 19.83 -7.55 4.43
N ALA A 97 19.01 -7.43 5.49
CA ALA A 97 18.96 -8.41 6.57
C ALA A 97 18.23 -9.70 6.10
N PHE A 98 17.11 -9.53 5.39
CA PHE A 98 16.30 -10.63 4.85
C PHE A 98 16.09 -10.37 3.35
N ALA A 99 16.89 -11.01 2.53
CA ALA A 99 16.74 -10.90 1.08
C ALA A 99 15.38 -11.46 0.63
N PRO A 100 14.74 -10.88 -0.42
CA PRO A 100 13.50 -11.41 -0.95
C PRO A 100 13.72 -12.83 -1.49
N GLU A 101 12.79 -13.72 -1.12
CA GLU A 101 12.76 -15.07 -1.69
C GLU A 101 11.92 -15.06 -2.97
N PRO A 102 12.38 -15.65 -4.06
CA PRO A 102 11.59 -15.75 -5.28
C PRO A 102 10.37 -16.65 -5.02
N LEU A 103 9.18 -16.07 -5.16
CA LEU A 103 7.94 -16.85 -5.05
C LEU A 103 7.71 -17.63 -6.35
N THR A 104 7.66 -18.94 -6.21
CA THR A 104 7.34 -19.87 -7.30
C THR A 104 5.98 -20.50 -7.05
N ASN A 105 5.33 -20.94 -8.13
CA ASN A 105 4.05 -21.63 -8.06
C ASN A 105 2.93 -20.77 -7.43
N VAL A 106 2.96 -19.46 -7.69
CA VAL A 106 1.87 -18.55 -7.34
C VAL A 106 0.60 -18.91 -8.12
N LEU A 107 -0.57 -18.45 -7.64
CA LEU A 107 -1.86 -18.83 -8.25
C LEU A 107 -1.90 -18.55 -9.76
N GLY A 108 -1.40 -17.39 -10.20
CA GLY A 108 -1.37 -17.02 -11.63
C GLY A 108 -0.54 -18.00 -12.47
N GLU A 109 0.61 -18.44 -11.97
CA GLU A 109 1.46 -19.44 -12.62
C GLU A 109 0.77 -20.83 -12.64
N TRP A 110 0.06 -21.18 -11.58
CA TRP A 110 -0.70 -22.42 -11.52
C TRP A 110 -1.86 -22.45 -12.53
N LEU A 111 -2.60 -21.34 -12.64
CA LEU A 111 -3.66 -21.21 -13.64
C LEU A 111 -3.12 -21.32 -15.07
N GLU A 112 -1.98 -20.66 -15.37
CA GLU A 112 -1.27 -20.79 -16.64
C GLU A 112 -0.90 -22.24 -16.93
N LYS A 113 -0.29 -22.96 -15.98
CA LYS A 113 0.08 -24.38 -16.12
C LYS A 113 -1.12 -25.30 -16.39
N GLN A 114 -2.30 -24.92 -15.89
CA GLN A 114 -3.54 -25.65 -16.12
C GLN A 114 -4.29 -25.20 -17.39
N GLY A 115 -3.72 -24.27 -18.16
CA GLY A 115 -4.36 -23.71 -19.36
C GLY A 115 -5.63 -22.92 -19.06
N LYS A 116 -5.74 -22.33 -17.86
CA LYS A 116 -6.90 -21.57 -17.38
C LYS A 116 -6.75 -20.09 -17.68
N THR A 117 -7.89 -19.44 -17.90
CA THR A 117 -7.98 -18.00 -18.13
C THR A 117 -8.24 -17.26 -16.82
N GLN A 118 -7.65 -16.07 -16.67
CA GLN A 118 -7.78 -15.29 -15.46
C GLN A 118 -7.91 -13.79 -15.75
N LEU A 119 -8.71 -13.10 -14.93
CA LEU A 119 -8.85 -11.64 -14.94
C LEU A 119 -8.30 -11.07 -13.62
N ARG A 120 -7.51 -10.01 -13.72
CA ARG A 120 -7.09 -9.17 -12.61
C ARG A 120 -7.73 -7.81 -12.78
N ILE A 121 -8.50 -7.36 -11.79
CA ILE A 121 -9.26 -6.12 -11.90
C ILE A 121 -9.27 -5.37 -10.57
N SER A 122 -9.01 -4.08 -10.61
CA SER A 122 -9.10 -3.18 -9.47
C SER A 122 -9.09 -1.73 -9.93
N GLU A 123 -9.39 -0.81 -9.00
CA GLU A 123 -9.08 0.60 -9.18
C GLU A 123 -7.59 0.88 -9.06
N THR A 124 -7.14 2.08 -9.53
CA THR A 124 -5.74 2.50 -9.58
C THR A 124 -5.00 2.24 -8.27
N GLU A 125 -5.61 2.57 -7.12
CA GLU A 125 -4.96 2.50 -5.80
C GLU A 125 -4.59 1.07 -5.38
N LYS A 126 -5.33 0.06 -5.83
CA LYS A 126 -5.11 -1.34 -5.49
C LYS A 126 -4.79 -2.23 -6.69
N TYR A 127 -4.55 -1.63 -7.85
CA TYR A 127 -4.20 -2.39 -9.06
C TYR A 127 -2.92 -3.22 -8.90
N ALA A 128 -1.88 -2.65 -8.31
CA ALA A 128 -0.65 -3.36 -8.03
C ALA A 128 -0.85 -4.55 -7.07
N HIS A 129 -1.86 -4.47 -6.18
CA HIS A 129 -2.15 -5.55 -5.23
C HIS A 129 -2.70 -6.79 -5.90
N VAL A 130 -3.51 -6.65 -6.97
CA VAL A 130 -4.04 -7.78 -7.74
C VAL A 130 -3.14 -8.19 -8.91
N THR A 131 -2.11 -7.43 -9.25
CA THR A 131 -1.17 -7.69 -10.33
C THR A 131 0.22 -8.02 -9.81
N PHE A 132 1.09 -7.05 -9.65
CA PHE A 132 2.49 -7.22 -9.25
C PHE A 132 2.65 -8.02 -7.95
N PHE A 133 2.00 -7.58 -6.86
CA PHE A 133 2.14 -8.24 -5.55
C PHE A 133 1.52 -9.63 -5.54
N PHE A 134 0.32 -9.79 -6.09
CA PHE A 134 -0.35 -11.07 -6.16
C PHE A 134 0.39 -12.09 -7.06
N SER A 135 1.16 -11.58 -8.01
CA SER A 135 1.99 -12.38 -8.92
C SER A 135 3.41 -12.64 -8.37
N GLY A 136 3.64 -12.37 -7.08
CA GLY A 136 4.93 -12.62 -6.42
C GLY A 136 6.06 -11.72 -6.90
N GLY A 137 5.74 -10.47 -7.29
CA GLY A 137 6.71 -9.49 -7.79
C GLY A 137 6.97 -9.58 -9.30
N ARG A 138 6.16 -10.33 -10.04
CA ARG A 138 6.26 -10.44 -11.49
C ARG A 138 5.44 -9.35 -12.18
N GLU A 139 6.10 -8.56 -13.03
CA GLU A 139 5.45 -7.50 -13.83
C GLU A 139 4.66 -8.04 -15.02
N ASN A 140 5.23 -9.04 -15.72
CA ASN A 140 4.63 -9.58 -16.94
C ASN A 140 3.40 -10.45 -16.61
N GLU A 141 2.40 -10.35 -17.47
CA GLU A 141 1.21 -11.20 -17.42
C GLU A 141 1.55 -12.68 -17.59
N PHE A 142 0.76 -13.55 -16.98
CA PHE A 142 0.77 -14.99 -17.26
C PHE A 142 0.01 -15.28 -18.56
N VAL A 143 0.31 -16.38 -19.20
CA VAL A 143 -0.50 -16.84 -20.35
C VAL A 143 -1.94 -17.06 -19.90
N GLY A 144 -2.90 -16.46 -20.60
CA GLY A 144 -4.32 -16.49 -20.22
C GLY A 144 -4.74 -15.44 -19.19
N GLU A 145 -3.82 -14.59 -18.73
CA GLU A 145 -4.12 -13.45 -17.87
C GLU A 145 -4.58 -12.25 -18.70
N THR A 146 -5.61 -11.58 -18.20
CA THR A 146 -6.08 -10.26 -18.68
C THR A 146 -6.09 -9.31 -17.48
N ARG A 147 -5.73 -8.06 -17.70
CA ARG A 147 -5.74 -7.01 -16.67
C ARG A 147 -6.69 -5.89 -17.06
N GLU A 148 -7.52 -5.48 -16.12
CA GLU A 148 -8.45 -4.36 -16.28
C GLU A 148 -8.22 -3.35 -15.15
N LEU A 149 -7.86 -2.13 -15.53
CA LEU A 149 -7.64 -1.02 -14.60
C LEU A 149 -8.83 -0.07 -14.64
N ILE A 150 -9.45 0.15 -13.51
CA ILE A 150 -10.47 1.17 -13.32
C ILE A 150 -9.80 2.42 -12.74
N PRO A 151 -9.89 3.60 -13.36
CA PRO A 151 -9.34 4.82 -12.77
C PRO A 151 -10.00 5.11 -11.42
N SER A 152 -9.21 5.42 -10.39
CA SER A 152 -9.76 5.94 -9.13
C SER A 152 -10.20 7.40 -9.27
N PRO A 153 -11.15 7.86 -8.43
CA PRO A 153 -11.61 9.25 -8.46
C PRO A 153 -10.48 10.25 -8.23
N GLN A 154 -10.54 11.38 -8.92
CA GLN A 154 -9.57 12.47 -8.79
C GLN A 154 -10.02 13.44 -7.68
N VAL A 155 -9.93 13.00 -6.43
CA VAL A 155 -10.25 13.79 -5.23
C VAL A 155 -9.02 13.98 -4.36
N ALA A 156 -9.04 14.98 -3.50
CA ALA A 156 -7.90 15.25 -2.60
C ALA A 156 -7.72 14.14 -1.56
N THR A 157 -8.84 13.67 -0.99
CA THR A 157 -8.91 12.54 -0.05
C THR A 157 -10.19 11.76 -0.32
N TYR A 158 -10.18 10.44 -0.09
CA TYR A 158 -11.29 9.56 -0.50
C TYR A 158 -12.52 9.63 0.42
N ASP A 159 -12.45 10.30 1.56
CA ASP A 159 -13.63 10.65 2.37
C ASP A 159 -14.59 11.60 1.63
N LEU A 160 -14.10 12.34 0.64
CA LEU A 160 -14.92 13.20 -0.22
C LEU A 160 -15.75 12.42 -1.26
N GLN A 161 -15.35 11.17 -1.56
CA GLN A 161 -16.06 10.24 -2.44
C GLN A 161 -15.85 8.80 -1.95
N PRO A 162 -16.54 8.39 -0.85
CA PRO A 162 -16.33 7.08 -0.22
C PRO A 162 -16.66 5.88 -1.08
N GLU A 163 -17.62 6.02 -1.99
CA GLU A 163 -17.99 4.99 -2.97
C GLU A 163 -16.89 4.75 -4.01
N MET A 164 -15.94 5.68 -4.17
CA MET A 164 -14.89 5.65 -5.18
C MET A 164 -15.47 5.35 -6.58
N ASN A 165 -14.89 4.46 -7.34
CA ASN A 165 -15.45 3.97 -8.60
C ASN A 165 -15.89 2.50 -8.52
N SER A 166 -16.31 2.06 -7.32
CA SER A 166 -16.73 0.67 -7.05
C SER A 166 -17.89 0.20 -7.96
N GLU A 167 -18.82 1.08 -8.31
CA GLU A 167 -19.92 0.76 -9.26
C GLU A 167 -19.38 0.43 -10.66
N MET A 168 -18.46 1.25 -11.20
CA MET A 168 -17.84 1.00 -12.49
C MET A 168 -17.02 -0.29 -12.48
N LEU A 169 -16.28 -0.54 -11.39
CA LEU A 169 -15.54 -1.78 -11.17
C LEU A 169 -16.49 -2.99 -11.19
N THR A 170 -17.62 -2.87 -10.49
CA THR A 170 -18.63 -3.93 -10.39
C THR A 170 -19.31 -4.19 -11.72
N ASP A 171 -19.64 -3.16 -12.51
CA ASP A 171 -20.18 -3.31 -13.85
C ASP A 171 -19.27 -4.18 -14.73
N LYS A 172 -17.95 -3.91 -14.68
CA LYS A 172 -16.95 -4.71 -15.39
C LYS A 172 -16.82 -6.14 -14.87
N LEU A 173 -16.93 -6.34 -13.56
CA LEU A 173 -16.93 -7.68 -12.96
C LEU A 173 -18.14 -8.49 -13.40
N VAL A 174 -19.34 -7.92 -13.33
CA VAL A 174 -20.59 -8.57 -13.76
C VAL A 174 -20.52 -8.91 -15.25
N GLU A 175 -20.04 -7.98 -16.09
CA GLU A 175 -19.81 -8.24 -17.52
C GLU A 175 -18.83 -9.40 -17.74
N ALA A 176 -17.72 -9.43 -17.00
CA ALA A 176 -16.72 -10.48 -17.09
C ALA A 176 -17.27 -11.86 -16.66
N ILE A 177 -18.05 -11.92 -15.57
CA ILE A 177 -18.72 -13.13 -15.10
C ILE A 177 -19.71 -13.63 -16.16
N ALA A 178 -20.60 -12.76 -16.65
CA ALA A 178 -21.61 -13.11 -17.64
C ALA A 178 -21.00 -13.58 -18.98
N SER A 179 -19.80 -13.11 -19.31
CA SER A 179 -19.12 -13.51 -20.55
C SER A 179 -18.67 -14.97 -20.55
N GLY A 180 -18.51 -15.60 -19.38
CA GLY A 180 -17.96 -16.96 -19.26
C GLY A 180 -16.52 -17.11 -19.77
N LYS A 181 -15.81 -16.00 -20.01
CA LYS A 181 -14.46 -15.98 -20.60
C LYS A 181 -13.39 -16.43 -19.61
N TYR A 182 -13.58 -16.18 -18.31
CA TYR A 182 -12.58 -16.36 -17.30
C TYR A 182 -12.89 -17.53 -16.37
N ASP A 183 -11.90 -18.38 -16.14
CA ASP A 183 -11.96 -19.45 -15.13
C ASP A 183 -11.76 -18.91 -13.71
N ALA A 184 -11.00 -17.84 -13.57
CA ALA A 184 -10.75 -17.17 -12.29
C ALA A 184 -10.73 -15.65 -12.45
N ILE A 185 -11.30 -14.94 -11.49
CA ILE A 185 -11.29 -13.47 -11.43
C ILE A 185 -10.75 -13.06 -10.06
N ILE A 186 -9.73 -12.24 -10.03
CA ILE A 186 -9.14 -11.66 -8.83
C ILE A 186 -9.41 -10.16 -8.82
N CYS A 187 -10.17 -9.72 -7.83
CA CYS A 187 -10.59 -8.33 -7.66
C CYS A 187 -10.18 -7.80 -6.28
N ASN A 188 -9.89 -6.51 -6.21
CA ASN A 188 -9.75 -5.78 -4.95
C ASN A 188 -10.60 -4.50 -5.02
N TYR A 189 -11.46 -4.30 -4.03
CA TYR A 189 -12.19 -3.05 -3.78
C TYR A 189 -11.38 -2.19 -2.82
N PRO A 190 -10.86 -1.04 -3.23
CA PRO A 190 -9.94 -0.25 -2.40
C PRO A 190 -10.62 0.57 -1.30
N ASN A 191 -11.95 0.66 -1.33
CA ASN A 191 -12.73 1.59 -0.52
C ASN A 191 -12.42 1.52 0.99
N GLY A 192 -12.41 0.33 1.58
CA GLY A 192 -12.21 0.15 3.02
C GLY A 192 -10.87 0.73 3.48
N ASP A 193 -9.79 0.40 2.79
CA ASP A 193 -8.45 0.89 3.10
C ASP A 193 -8.30 2.38 2.79
N MET A 194 -8.63 2.78 1.56
CA MET A 194 -8.36 4.15 1.10
C MET A 194 -9.20 5.19 1.84
N VAL A 195 -10.47 4.90 2.11
CA VAL A 195 -11.34 5.80 2.89
C VAL A 195 -10.99 5.71 4.38
N GLY A 196 -10.64 4.53 4.88
CA GLY A 196 -10.21 4.32 6.25
C GLY A 196 -9.01 5.18 6.66
N HIS A 197 -8.07 5.39 5.76
CA HIS A 197 -6.91 6.27 5.96
C HIS A 197 -7.28 7.74 6.24
N SER A 198 -8.47 8.19 5.84
CA SER A 198 -8.94 9.54 6.16
C SER A 198 -9.26 9.75 7.64
N GLY A 199 -9.55 8.67 8.39
CA GLY A 199 -10.01 8.75 9.77
C GLY A 199 -11.44 9.29 9.95
N VAL A 200 -12.19 9.49 8.87
CA VAL A 200 -13.57 9.99 8.89
C VAL A 200 -14.54 8.82 8.99
N PHE A 201 -15.08 8.57 10.19
CA PHE A 201 -15.91 7.41 10.48
C PHE A 201 -17.14 7.27 9.56
N GLU A 202 -17.90 8.36 9.37
CA GLU A 202 -19.08 8.36 8.50
C GLU A 202 -18.74 8.05 7.03
N ALA A 203 -17.55 8.46 6.58
CA ALA A 203 -17.08 8.13 5.24
C ALA A 203 -16.72 6.63 5.15
N ALA A 204 -16.07 6.08 6.18
CA ALA A 204 -15.76 4.66 6.25
C ALA A 204 -17.02 3.78 6.24
N VAL A 205 -18.08 4.18 6.96
CA VAL A 205 -19.39 3.51 6.92
C VAL A 205 -19.95 3.48 5.49
N LYS A 206 -19.97 4.64 4.81
CA LYS A 206 -20.45 4.73 3.42
C LYS A 206 -19.62 3.89 2.44
N ALA A 207 -18.30 3.84 2.64
CA ALA A 207 -17.42 2.99 1.87
C ALA A 207 -17.78 1.51 2.00
N CYS A 208 -18.02 1.05 3.23
CA CYS A 208 -18.45 -0.33 3.50
C CYS A 208 -19.83 -0.62 2.89
N GLU A 209 -20.79 0.29 3.01
CA GLU A 209 -22.14 0.15 2.42
C GLU A 209 -22.05 0.05 0.89
N ALA A 210 -21.21 0.87 0.24
CA ALA A 210 -21.00 0.81 -1.20
C ALA A 210 -20.39 -0.53 -1.64
N VAL A 211 -19.38 -1.03 -0.92
CA VAL A 211 -18.75 -2.33 -1.20
C VAL A 211 -19.74 -3.48 -0.97
N ASP A 212 -20.53 -3.44 0.10
CA ASP A 212 -21.57 -4.46 0.37
C ASP A 212 -22.59 -4.54 -0.76
N HIS A 213 -23.08 -3.38 -1.22
CA HIS A 213 -23.96 -3.32 -2.39
C HIS A 213 -23.32 -3.95 -3.64
N CYS A 214 -22.07 -3.58 -3.93
CA CYS A 214 -21.31 -4.10 -5.08
C CYS A 214 -21.10 -5.62 -4.98
N ILE A 215 -20.73 -6.14 -3.81
CA ILE A 215 -20.56 -7.56 -3.56
C ILE A 215 -21.88 -8.30 -3.78
N GLY A 216 -23.02 -7.74 -3.35
CA GLY A 216 -24.35 -8.30 -3.60
C GLY A 216 -24.62 -8.49 -5.09
N ARG A 217 -24.26 -7.53 -5.93
CA ARG A 217 -24.38 -7.62 -7.40
C ARG A 217 -23.47 -8.70 -7.98
N VAL A 218 -22.25 -8.81 -7.50
CA VAL A 218 -21.27 -9.84 -7.94
C VAL A 218 -21.79 -11.23 -7.59
N VAL A 219 -22.27 -11.43 -6.35
CA VAL A 219 -22.83 -12.71 -5.89
C VAL A 219 -24.01 -13.11 -6.73
N ALA A 220 -24.96 -12.20 -6.99
CA ALA A 220 -26.11 -12.47 -7.85
C ALA A 220 -25.70 -12.90 -9.28
N ALA A 221 -24.69 -12.24 -9.86
CA ALA A 221 -24.17 -12.62 -11.17
C ALA A 221 -23.52 -14.02 -11.15
N LEU A 222 -22.79 -14.35 -10.09
CA LEU A 222 -22.17 -15.68 -9.93
C LEU A 222 -23.24 -16.77 -9.76
N GLU A 223 -24.30 -16.54 -8.98
CA GLU A 223 -25.41 -17.48 -8.83
C GLU A 223 -26.11 -17.75 -10.17
N GLU A 224 -26.34 -16.71 -10.98
CA GLU A 224 -26.94 -16.85 -12.31
C GLU A 224 -26.07 -17.66 -13.28
N HIS A 225 -24.74 -17.52 -13.19
CA HIS A 225 -23.79 -18.14 -14.13
C HIS A 225 -23.07 -19.37 -13.57
N GLY A 226 -23.43 -19.84 -12.35
CA GLY A 226 -22.88 -21.04 -11.74
C GLY A 226 -21.45 -20.90 -11.24
N GLY A 227 -21.07 -19.69 -10.84
CA GLY A 227 -19.76 -19.38 -10.26
C GLY A 227 -19.76 -19.46 -8.72
N GLU A 228 -18.56 -19.40 -8.14
CA GLU A 228 -18.33 -19.36 -6.68
C GLU A 228 -17.45 -18.17 -6.32
N ALA A 229 -17.61 -17.62 -5.11
CA ALA A 229 -16.81 -16.52 -4.60
C ALA A 229 -16.13 -16.85 -3.28
N LEU A 230 -14.88 -16.41 -3.13
CA LEU A 230 -14.18 -16.28 -1.86
C LEU A 230 -14.05 -14.78 -1.55
N ILE A 231 -14.70 -14.34 -0.48
CA ILE A 231 -14.69 -12.94 -0.04
C ILE A 231 -13.83 -12.84 1.22
N THR A 232 -12.83 -11.96 1.19
CA THR A 232 -11.89 -11.76 2.29
C THR A 232 -11.38 -10.32 2.31
N ALA A 233 -10.69 -9.96 3.38
CA ALA A 233 -9.87 -8.75 3.45
C ALA A 233 -8.39 -9.14 3.58
N ASP A 234 -7.49 -8.27 3.13
CA ASP A 234 -6.04 -8.45 3.27
C ASP A 234 -5.55 -8.03 4.67
N HIS A 235 -6.29 -7.14 5.32
CA HIS A 235 -6.14 -6.74 6.73
C HIS A 235 -7.46 -6.19 7.29
N GLY A 236 -7.51 -6.01 8.60
CA GLY A 236 -8.65 -5.42 9.32
C GLY A 236 -8.51 -3.93 9.48
#